data_b5d5d7e2776faf7bb92f0047aac21565
#
_entry.id   b5d5d7e2776faf7bb92f0047aac21565
#
_cell.length_a   1.000
_cell.length_b   1.000
_cell.length_c   1.000
_cell.angle_alpha   90.00
_cell.angle_beta   90.00
_cell.angle_gamma   90.00
#
_symmetry.space_group_name_H-M   'P 1'
#
loop_
_entity.id
_entity.type
_entity.pdbx_description
1 polymer ?
#
loop_
_entity_poly.entity_id
_entity_poly.type
_entity_poly.pdbx_seq_one_letter_code
_entity_poly.pdbx_strand_id
1 'polypeptide(L)'
;MDYISAKMAAEKWGISPVLVRKHCRDHRVPGAVFREGVWLIPEEAERPKPSVNTWIHPEVPPLAAKLVRQKTKKGHHDLYDFVQIELTYASCRLASNRLTRDQVETIFRKGKVRESFEPMKVSDLVEAMNHCVCVNCILDHVGRPLSQRMILHLHYMLMFGTVDQRRQRVTPGTYRTKGVRRKDRTLIPAETIGEKLKTLIED
;
A
#
# COMPACT_ATOMS: atom_id res chain seq x y z
N MET A 1 -17.93 -4.01 -35.01
CA MET A 1 -18.06 -3.67 -33.57
C MET A 1 -18.19 -2.17 -33.49
N ASP A 2 -19.31 -1.72 -32.99
CA ASP A 2 -19.56 -0.29 -32.84
C ASP A 2 -18.97 0.19 -31.52
N TYR A 3 -18.42 1.40 -31.52
CA TYR A 3 -17.76 1.98 -30.37
C TYR A 3 -18.50 3.25 -29.93
N ILE A 4 -18.65 3.42 -28.64
CA ILE A 4 -19.25 4.61 -28.03
C ILE A 4 -18.21 5.39 -27.21
N SER A 5 -18.48 6.67 -26.99
CA SER A 5 -17.62 7.52 -26.17
C SER A 5 -17.77 7.22 -24.65
N ALA A 6 -16.78 7.64 -23.87
CA ALA A 6 -16.87 7.53 -22.40
C ALA A 6 -18.08 8.29 -21.81
N LYS A 7 -18.60 9.31 -22.49
CA LYS A 7 -19.80 10.05 -22.08
C LYS A 7 -21.05 9.20 -22.30
N MET A 8 -21.20 8.59 -23.47
CA MET A 8 -22.32 7.71 -23.78
C MET A 8 -22.33 6.45 -22.90
N ALA A 9 -21.15 5.84 -22.69
CA ALA A 9 -21.03 4.72 -21.75
C ALA A 9 -21.40 5.11 -20.32
N ALA A 10 -21.07 6.33 -19.89
CA ALA A 10 -21.44 6.85 -18.57
C ALA A 10 -22.95 6.97 -18.41
N GLU A 11 -23.64 7.49 -19.41
CA GLU A 11 -25.12 7.58 -19.46
C GLU A 11 -25.75 6.17 -19.44
N LYS A 12 -25.25 5.25 -20.28
CA LYS A 12 -25.70 3.86 -20.32
C LYS A 12 -25.52 3.12 -19.00
N TRP A 13 -24.43 3.36 -18.29
CA TRP A 13 -24.07 2.66 -17.07
C TRP A 13 -24.53 3.36 -15.78
N GLY A 14 -25.05 4.59 -15.85
CA GLY A 14 -25.48 5.38 -14.69
C GLY A 14 -24.31 5.76 -13.77
N ILE A 15 -23.15 6.09 -14.34
CA ILE A 15 -21.93 6.51 -13.61
C ILE A 15 -21.28 7.74 -14.24
N SER A 16 -20.32 8.35 -13.55
CA SER A 16 -19.65 9.52 -14.11
C SER A 16 -18.68 9.14 -15.27
N PRO A 17 -18.49 9.99 -16.28
CA PRO A 17 -17.50 9.77 -17.35
C PRO A 17 -16.07 9.63 -16.86
N VAL A 18 -15.76 10.22 -15.69
CA VAL A 18 -14.46 10.08 -15.01
C VAL A 18 -14.25 8.64 -14.56
N LEU A 19 -15.29 8.02 -13.99
CA LEU A 19 -15.25 6.63 -13.53
C LEU A 19 -15.15 5.66 -14.70
N VAL A 20 -15.84 5.94 -15.83
CA VAL A 20 -15.70 5.15 -17.06
C VAL A 20 -14.26 5.16 -17.54
N ARG A 21 -13.64 6.35 -17.68
CA ARG A 21 -12.24 6.48 -18.08
C ARG A 21 -11.28 5.78 -17.12
N LYS A 22 -11.56 5.81 -15.83
CA LYS A 22 -10.80 5.04 -14.83
C LYS A 22 -10.93 3.54 -15.09
N HIS A 23 -12.12 3.02 -15.30
CA HIS A 23 -12.33 1.60 -15.62
C HIS A 23 -11.59 1.17 -16.89
N CYS A 24 -11.57 2.01 -17.95
CA CYS A 24 -10.81 1.73 -19.17
C CYS A 24 -9.31 1.70 -18.90
N ARG A 25 -8.77 2.68 -18.15
CA ARG A 25 -7.35 2.74 -17.76
C ARG A 25 -6.93 1.54 -16.91
N ASP A 26 -7.80 1.09 -16.05
CA ASP A 26 -7.60 -0.08 -15.18
C ASP A 26 -7.83 -1.41 -15.93
N HIS A 27 -7.99 -1.39 -17.26
CA HIS A 27 -8.26 -2.55 -18.13
C HIS A 27 -9.47 -3.38 -17.70
N ARG A 28 -10.48 -2.75 -17.09
CA ARG A 28 -11.68 -3.39 -16.58
C ARG A 28 -12.86 -3.41 -17.59
N VAL A 29 -12.67 -2.79 -18.75
CA VAL A 29 -13.62 -2.79 -19.85
C VAL A 29 -12.97 -3.54 -21.01
N PRO A 30 -13.34 -4.81 -21.25
CA PRO A 30 -12.81 -5.59 -22.35
C PRO A 30 -13.06 -4.90 -23.69
N GLY A 31 -12.07 -4.86 -24.55
CA GLY A 31 -12.17 -4.25 -25.88
C GLY A 31 -12.13 -2.72 -25.92
N ALA A 32 -12.04 -2.03 -24.78
CA ALA A 32 -11.85 -0.58 -24.77
C ALA A 32 -10.46 -0.20 -25.30
N VAL A 33 -10.41 0.79 -26.21
CA VAL A 33 -9.19 1.24 -26.88
C VAL A 33 -9.02 2.74 -26.67
N PHE A 34 -7.79 3.19 -26.41
CA PHE A 34 -7.47 4.61 -26.36
C PHE A 34 -6.89 5.07 -27.69
N ARG A 35 -7.59 5.97 -28.40
CA ARG A 35 -7.15 6.54 -29.67
C ARG A 35 -7.41 8.04 -29.70
N GLU A 36 -6.48 8.80 -30.23
CA GLU A 36 -6.60 10.26 -30.44
C GLU A 36 -7.04 11.04 -29.18
N GLY A 37 -6.55 10.61 -28.00
CA GLY A 37 -6.87 11.26 -26.73
C GLY A 37 -8.22 10.87 -26.12
N VAL A 38 -8.98 9.98 -26.75
CA VAL A 38 -10.30 9.53 -26.28
C VAL A 38 -10.36 8.02 -26.08
N TRP A 39 -11.18 7.60 -25.10
CA TRP A 39 -11.51 6.19 -24.93
C TRP A 39 -12.69 5.82 -25.82
N LEU A 40 -12.49 4.80 -26.64
CA LEU A 40 -13.50 4.11 -27.44
C LEU A 40 -13.89 2.83 -26.72
N ILE A 41 -15.17 2.67 -26.41
CA ILE A 41 -15.72 1.57 -25.62
C ILE A 41 -16.66 0.78 -26.53
N PRO A 42 -16.53 -0.57 -26.61
CA PRO A 42 -17.50 -1.37 -27.37
C PRO A 42 -18.91 -1.08 -26.89
N GLU A 43 -19.85 -0.90 -27.81
CA GLU A 43 -21.24 -0.58 -27.49
C GLU A 43 -21.90 -1.68 -26.65
N GLU A 44 -21.54 -2.95 -26.90
CA GLU A 44 -22.00 -4.10 -26.12
C GLU A 44 -21.35 -4.21 -24.74
N ALA A 45 -20.31 -3.42 -24.42
CA ALA A 45 -19.65 -3.51 -23.13
C ALA A 45 -20.61 -3.23 -21.99
N GLU A 46 -20.54 -4.08 -20.98
CA GLU A 46 -21.29 -3.91 -19.74
C GLU A 46 -20.53 -3.07 -18.73
N ARG A 47 -21.28 -2.44 -17.83
CA ARG A 47 -20.69 -1.75 -16.69
C ARG A 47 -19.84 -2.73 -15.90
N PRO A 48 -18.52 -2.43 -15.71
CA PRO A 48 -17.71 -3.24 -14.83
C PRO A 48 -18.34 -3.29 -13.43
N LYS A 49 -18.57 -4.49 -12.92
CA LYS A 49 -19.10 -4.66 -11.56
C LYS A 49 -18.27 -3.79 -10.62
N PRO A 50 -18.90 -3.12 -9.61
CA PRO A 50 -18.10 -2.43 -8.60
C PRO A 50 -16.99 -3.37 -8.17
N SER A 51 -15.75 -2.89 -8.09
CA SER A 51 -14.72 -3.65 -7.43
C SER A 51 -15.06 -3.68 -5.93
N VAL A 52 -16.02 -4.50 -5.57
CA VAL A 52 -15.90 -5.19 -4.32
C VAL A 52 -14.54 -5.84 -4.43
N ASN A 53 -13.69 -5.67 -3.45
CA ASN A 53 -12.34 -6.23 -3.43
C ASN A 53 -12.43 -7.77 -3.59
N THR A 54 -12.76 -8.22 -4.82
CA THR A 54 -13.03 -9.62 -5.21
C THR A 54 -11.72 -10.39 -5.45
N TRP A 55 -10.60 -9.77 -5.11
CA TRP A 55 -9.31 -10.43 -5.05
C TRP A 55 -9.08 -11.17 -3.73
N ILE A 56 -10.13 -11.39 -2.95
CA ILE A 56 -10.05 -12.34 -1.84
C ILE A 56 -10.10 -13.73 -2.51
N HIS A 57 -8.95 -14.24 -2.84
CA HIS A 57 -8.78 -15.66 -3.19
C HIS A 57 -9.48 -16.51 -2.10
N PRO A 58 -10.08 -17.66 -2.44
CA PRO A 58 -10.69 -18.53 -1.45
C PRO A 58 -9.72 -18.94 -0.31
N GLU A 59 -8.42 -18.83 -0.55
CA GLU A 59 -7.35 -19.10 0.41
C GLU A 59 -7.01 -17.95 1.36
N VAL A 60 -7.65 -16.77 1.21
CA VAL A 60 -7.39 -15.65 2.11
C VAL A 60 -7.91 -15.96 3.51
N PRO A 61 -7.06 -15.90 4.55
CA PRO A 61 -7.49 -16.16 5.91
C PRO A 61 -8.67 -15.26 6.32
N PRO A 62 -9.66 -15.79 7.07
CA PRO A 62 -10.88 -15.04 7.43
C PRO A 62 -10.58 -13.69 8.11
N LEU A 63 -9.53 -13.63 8.93
CA LEU A 63 -9.08 -12.40 9.58
C LEU A 63 -8.65 -11.35 8.56
N ALA A 64 -7.80 -11.72 7.60
CA ALA A 64 -7.34 -10.81 6.57
C ALA A 64 -8.49 -10.31 5.69
N ALA A 65 -9.41 -11.20 5.31
CA ALA A 65 -10.63 -10.84 4.58
C ALA A 65 -11.53 -9.86 5.37
N LYS A 66 -11.61 -10.00 6.70
CA LYS A 66 -12.33 -9.07 7.57
C LYS A 66 -11.67 -7.70 7.59
N LEU A 67 -10.35 -7.63 7.74
CA LEU A 67 -9.59 -6.37 7.74
C LEU A 67 -9.74 -5.62 6.41
N VAL A 68 -9.63 -6.32 5.28
CA VAL A 68 -9.84 -5.74 3.94
C VAL A 68 -11.25 -5.13 3.80
N ARG A 69 -12.27 -5.84 4.29
CA ARG A 69 -13.66 -5.33 4.26
C ARG A 69 -13.84 -4.10 5.14
N GLN A 70 -13.25 -4.08 6.33
CA GLN A 70 -13.36 -2.95 7.25
C GLN A 70 -12.60 -1.73 6.73
N LYS A 71 -11.40 -1.91 6.18
CA LYS A 71 -10.63 -0.85 5.50
C LYS A 71 -11.49 -0.10 4.45
N THR A 72 -12.31 -0.81 3.68
CA THR A 72 -13.13 -0.21 2.63
C THR A 72 -14.39 0.49 3.15
N LYS A 73 -14.94 0.07 4.28
CA LYS A 73 -16.19 0.58 4.85
C LYS A 73 -16.04 1.91 5.61
N LYS A 74 -14.81 2.37 5.85
CA LYS A 74 -14.51 3.57 6.66
C LYS A 74 -15.25 3.58 8.00
N GLY A 75 -15.40 2.43 8.64
CA GLY A 75 -15.91 2.31 10.01
C GLY A 75 -14.96 3.01 11.00
N HIS A 76 -15.48 3.33 12.18
CA HIS A 76 -14.65 3.88 13.25
C HIS A 76 -14.58 2.86 14.40
N HIS A 77 -13.40 2.73 15.00
CA HIS A 77 -13.18 1.82 16.14
C HIS A 77 -13.41 0.33 15.87
N ASP A 78 -13.18 -0.09 14.63
CA ASP A 78 -13.26 -1.49 14.26
C ASP A 78 -11.90 -2.22 14.40
N LEU A 79 -11.87 -3.50 14.07
CA LEU A 79 -10.66 -4.31 14.17
C LEU A 79 -9.54 -3.80 13.25
N TYR A 80 -9.88 -3.25 12.08
CA TYR A 80 -8.90 -2.67 11.16
C TYR A 80 -8.19 -1.49 11.81
N ASP A 81 -8.92 -0.56 12.43
CA ASP A 81 -8.36 0.58 13.14
C ASP A 81 -7.44 0.12 14.29
N PHE A 82 -7.91 -0.87 15.07
CA PHE A 82 -7.14 -1.44 16.16
C PHE A 82 -5.81 -2.03 15.65
N VAL A 83 -5.87 -2.87 14.61
CA VAL A 83 -4.67 -3.49 14.02
C VAL A 83 -3.71 -2.43 13.46
N GLN A 84 -4.22 -1.42 12.76
CA GLN A 84 -3.39 -0.33 12.25
C GLN A 84 -2.63 0.39 13.36
N ILE A 85 -3.32 0.75 14.44
CA ILE A 85 -2.74 1.51 15.54
C ILE A 85 -1.72 0.65 16.31
N GLU A 86 -2.11 -0.55 16.73
CA GLU A 86 -1.25 -1.41 17.55
C GLU A 86 -0.02 -1.90 16.79
N LEU A 87 -0.20 -2.33 15.53
CA LEU A 87 0.91 -2.80 14.72
C LEU A 87 1.90 -1.67 14.40
N THR A 88 1.39 -0.48 14.09
CA THR A 88 2.24 0.68 13.83
C THR A 88 2.98 1.10 15.09
N TYR A 89 2.30 1.20 16.23
CA TYR A 89 2.94 1.53 17.49
C TYR A 89 4.03 0.52 17.87
N ALA A 90 3.71 -0.78 17.86
CA ALA A 90 4.67 -1.82 18.21
C ALA A 90 5.89 -1.82 17.28
N SER A 91 5.69 -1.74 15.97
CA SER A 91 6.76 -1.70 14.98
C SER A 91 7.65 -0.47 15.14
N CYS A 92 7.05 0.70 15.33
CA CYS A 92 7.79 1.94 15.57
C CYS A 92 8.61 1.87 16.87
N ARG A 93 8.05 1.28 17.94
CA ARG A 93 8.79 1.09 19.22
C ARG A 93 10.02 0.19 19.04
N LEU A 94 9.91 -0.88 18.27
CA LEU A 94 11.06 -1.75 17.95
C LEU A 94 12.15 -1.01 17.16
N ALA A 95 11.78 -0.02 16.37
CA ALA A 95 12.71 0.86 15.65
C ALA A 95 13.24 2.03 16.51
N SER A 96 12.96 2.05 17.83
CA SER A 96 13.35 3.15 18.75
C SER A 96 12.62 4.47 18.51
N ASN A 97 11.50 4.46 17.83
CA ASN A 97 10.58 5.58 17.69
C ASN A 97 9.97 5.95 19.05
N ARG A 98 9.77 7.24 19.31
CA ARG A 98 9.34 7.75 20.62
C ARG A 98 7.87 8.07 20.72
N LEU A 99 7.12 7.96 19.63
CA LEU A 99 5.67 8.20 19.66
C LEU A 99 4.98 7.30 20.66
N THR A 100 4.05 7.89 21.42
CA THR A 100 3.14 7.13 22.26
C THR A 100 2.05 6.48 21.41
N ARG A 101 1.37 5.48 21.98
CA ARG A 101 0.23 4.85 21.31
C ARG A 101 -0.86 5.87 20.94
N ASP A 102 -1.19 6.80 21.83
CA ASP A 102 -2.21 7.83 21.61
C ASP A 102 -1.81 8.82 20.51
N GLN A 103 -0.51 9.10 20.38
CA GLN A 103 0.01 9.91 19.26
C GLN A 103 -0.14 9.17 17.94
N VAL A 104 0.20 7.88 17.89
CA VAL A 104 -0.01 7.04 16.70
C VAL A 104 -1.49 6.97 16.35
N GLU A 105 -2.39 6.78 17.30
CA GLU A 105 -3.83 6.78 17.08
C GLU A 105 -4.32 8.13 16.51
N THR A 106 -3.83 9.23 17.06
CA THR A 106 -4.21 10.58 16.60
C THR A 106 -3.71 10.84 15.17
N ILE A 107 -2.49 10.40 14.85
CA ILE A 107 -1.92 10.48 13.51
C ILE A 107 -2.77 9.66 12.53
N PHE A 108 -3.06 8.41 12.87
CA PHE A 108 -3.81 7.50 12.03
C PHE A 108 -5.24 8.00 11.76
N ARG A 109 -5.98 8.41 12.82
CA ARG A 109 -7.38 8.78 12.70
C ARG A 109 -7.61 10.19 12.17
N LYS A 110 -6.76 11.14 12.54
CA LYS A 110 -7.00 12.57 12.31
C LYS A 110 -5.97 13.23 11.39
N GLY A 111 -4.89 12.53 11.05
CA GLY A 111 -3.77 13.12 10.30
C GLY A 111 -3.14 14.32 11.03
N LYS A 112 -3.30 14.40 12.35
CA LYS A 112 -2.85 15.50 13.19
C LYS A 112 -1.94 14.98 14.28
N VAL A 113 -1.10 15.85 14.79
CA VAL A 113 -0.29 15.60 15.99
C VAL A 113 -0.86 16.45 17.11
N ARG A 114 -1.07 15.87 18.29
CA ARG A 114 -1.40 16.65 19.48
C ARG A 114 -0.16 17.41 19.94
N GLU A 115 -0.37 18.61 20.44
CA GLU A 115 0.65 19.34 21.16
C GLU A 115 1.22 18.44 22.27
N SER A 116 2.53 18.37 22.32
CA SER A 116 3.29 17.61 23.29
C SER A 116 4.25 18.58 23.96
N PHE A 117 4.42 18.46 25.27
CA PHE A 117 5.43 19.23 26.01
C PHE A 117 6.87 18.85 25.62
N GLU A 118 7.06 17.70 25.01
CA GLU A 118 8.35 17.27 24.50
C GLU A 118 8.42 17.42 22.97
N PRO A 119 9.54 17.91 22.43
CA PRO A 119 9.71 18.06 20.99
C PRO A 119 9.70 16.68 20.31
N MET A 120 8.77 16.49 19.39
CA MET A 120 8.70 15.29 18.56
C MET A 120 9.68 15.36 17.40
N LYS A 121 10.34 14.26 17.13
CA LYS A 121 11.19 14.16 15.94
C LYS A 121 10.32 13.98 14.71
N VAL A 122 10.58 14.78 13.68
CA VAL A 122 9.90 14.64 12.38
C VAL A 122 10.09 13.24 11.79
N SER A 123 11.25 12.61 12.04
CA SER A 123 11.50 11.22 11.61
C SER A 123 10.48 10.24 12.19
N ASP A 124 10.14 10.39 13.46
CA ASP A 124 9.23 9.49 14.16
C ASP A 124 7.81 9.58 13.57
N LEU A 125 7.39 10.80 13.19
CA LEU A 125 6.13 11.03 12.50
C LEU A 125 6.10 10.39 11.10
N VAL A 126 7.15 10.64 10.31
CA VAL A 126 7.26 10.08 8.95
C VAL A 126 7.25 8.55 8.98
N GLU A 127 7.99 7.93 9.89
CA GLU A 127 8.02 6.48 10.05
C GLU A 127 6.64 5.91 10.39
N ALA A 128 5.92 6.51 11.33
CA ALA A 128 4.58 6.04 11.70
C ALA A 128 3.58 6.18 10.53
N MET A 129 3.59 7.31 9.83
CA MET A 129 2.74 7.52 8.65
C MET A 129 3.05 6.52 7.54
N ASN A 130 4.33 6.32 7.24
CA ASN A 130 4.78 5.38 6.22
C ASN A 130 4.38 3.94 6.59
N HIS A 131 4.49 3.58 7.87
CA HIS A 131 4.09 2.24 8.35
C HIS A 131 2.59 2.00 8.14
N CYS A 132 1.73 2.97 8.45
CA CYS A 132 0.29 2.86 8.17
C CYS A 132 0.01 2.64 6.68
N VAL A 133 0.75 3.34 5.80
CA VAL A 133 0.64 3.16 4.35
C VAL A 133 1.10 1.76 3.92
N CYS A 134 2.19 1.24 4.51
CA CYS A 134 2.67 -0.12 4.25
C CYS A 134 1.63 -1.19 4.64
N VAL A 135 1.00 -1.08 5.81
CA VAL A 135 -0.06 -2.00 6.25
C VAL A 135 -1.23 -1.97 5.26
N ASN A 136 -1.62 -0.79 4.80
CA ASN A 136 -2.66 -0.66 3.77
C ASN A 136 -2.27 -1.34 2.45
N CYS A 137 -1.02 -1.16 2.02
CA CYS A 137 -0.49 -1.81 0.83
C CYS A 137 -0.51 -3.34 0.95
N ILE A 138 -0.12 -3.87 2.11
CA ILE A 138 -0.17 -5.32 2.38
C ILE A 138 -1.62 -5.84 2.28
N LEU A 139 -2.58 -5.15 2.90
CA LEU A 139 -3.99 -5.52 2.83
C LEU A 139 -4.57 -5.44 1.41
N ASP A 140 -4.08 -4.53 0.56
CA ASP A 140 -4.49 -4.43 -0.85
C ASP A 140 -3.94 -5.58 -1.71
N HIS A 141 -2.91 -6.27 -1.22
CA HIS A 141 -2.25 -7.38 -1.91
C HIS A 141 -2.51 -8.74 -1.27
N VAL A 142 -3.37 -8.80 -0.27
CA VAL A 142 -3.77 -10.07 0.37
C VAL A 142 -4.28 -11.08 -0.68
N GLY A 143 -3.80 -12.30 -0.59
CA GLY A 143 -4.08 -13.37 -1.56
C GLY A 143 -3.19 -13.38 -2.81
N ARG A 144 -2.25 -12.44 -2.93
CA ARG A 144 -1.20 -12.51 -3.96
C ARG A 144 0.06 -13.14 -3.41
N PRO A 145 0.80 -13.89 -4.21
CA PRO A 145 2.10 -14.43 -3.79
C PRO A 145 3.05 -13.30 -3.39
N LEU A 146 3.82 -13.54 -2.33
CA LEU A 146 4.89 -12.65 -1.95
C LEU A 146 5.94 -12.62 -3.08
N SER A 147 6.51 -11.45 -3.35
CA SER A 147 7.54 -11.28 -4.35
C SER A 147 8.64 -10.32 -3.86
N GLN A 148 9.84 -10.45 -4.41
CA GLN A 148 10.93 -9.50 -4.16
C GLN A 148 10.50 -8.06 -4.47
N ARG A 149 9.76 -7.87 -5.56
CA ARG A 149 9.23 -6.55 -5.94
C ARG A 149 8.33 -5.96 -4.87
N MET A 150 7.48 -6.78 -4.25
CA MET A 150 6.61 -6.34 -3.15
C MET A 150 7.42 -5.91 -1.94
N ILE A 151 8.43 -6.69 -1.56
CA ILE A 151 9.32 -6.38 -0.42
C ILE A 151 10.06 -5.06 -0.68
N LEU A 152 10.64 -4.89 -1.86
CA LEU A 152 11.33 -3.66 -2.24
C LEU A 152 10.38 -2.46 -2.29
N HIS A 153 9.14 -2.67 -2.72
CA HIS A 153 8.12 -1.62 -2.73
C HIS A 153 7.71 -1.20 -1.31
N LEU A 154 7.53 -2.15 -0.39
CA LEU A 154 7.29 -1.87 1.02
C LEU A 154 8.48 -1.14 1.65
N HIS A 155 9.72 -1.56 1.35
CA HIS A 155 10.92 -0.86 1.79
C HIS A 155 10.98 0.57 1.23
N TYR A 156 10.61 0.77 -0.04
CA TYR A 156 10.51 2.10 -0.63
C TYR A 156 9.54 3.00 0.15
N MET A 157 8.32 2.52 0.37
CA MET A 157 7.30 3.30 1.09
C MET A 157 7.71 3.59 2.53
N LEU A 158 8.27 2.60 3.23
CA LEU A 158 8.66 2.75 4.63
C LEU A 158 9.79 3.76 4.82
N MET A 159 10.76 3.77 3.91
CA MET A 159 11.96 4.62 4.02
C MET A 159 11.80 5.99 3.37
N PHE A 160 10.74 6.20 2.57
CA PHE A 160 10.54 7.46 1.85
C PHE A 160 10.36 8.64 2.81
N GLY A 161 11.08 9.74 2.55
CA GLY A 161 11.04 10.96 3.37
C GLY A 161 11.70 10.86 4.75
N THR A 162 12.25 9.70 5.13
CA THR A 162 12.96 9.53 6.40
C THR A 162 14.29 10.29 6.42
N VAL A 163 14.84 10.47 7.62
CA VAL A 163 16.17 11.09 7.80
C VAL A 163 17.26 10.25 7.12
N ASP A 164 17.13 8.93 7.15
CA ASP A 164 18.14 8.04 6.56
C ASP A 164 18.17 8.14 5.04
N GLN A 165 16.99 8.28 4.40
CA GLN A 165 16.95 8.61 2.97
C GLN A 165 17.59 9.97 2.69
N ARG A 166 17.17 11.02 3.41
CA ARG A 166 17.69 12.40 3.18
C ARG A 166 19.19 12.51 3.40
N ARG A 167 19.75 11.72 4.32
CA ARG A 167 21.21 11.65 4.57
C ARG A 167 21.91 10.63 3.68
N GLN A 168 21.24 10.09 2.67
CA GLN A 168 21.76 9.11 1.72
C GLN A 168 22.36 7.85 2.39
N ARG A 169 21.88 7.50 3.57
CA ARG A 169 22.26 6.27 4.26
C ARG A 169 21.55 5.06 3.70
N VAL A 170 20.35 5.27 3.21
CA VAL A 170 19.48 4.25 2.61
C VAL A 170 18.92 4.78 1.30
N THR A 171 18.94 3.94 0.25
CA THR A 171 18.21 4.17 -0.99
C THR A 171 16.91 3.37 -0.91
N PRO A 172 15.74 4.03 -0.77
CA PRO A 172 14.48 3.34 -0.66
C PRO A 172 14.21 2.40 -1.84
N GLY A 173 13.69 1.22 -1.55
CA GLY A 173 13.30 0.25 -2.58
C GLY A 173 14.45 -0.48 -3.25
N THR A 174 15.66 -0.40 -2.70
CA THR A 174 16.84 -1.10 -3.25
C THR A 174 17.52 -1.95 -2.19
N TYR A 175 18.25 -2.94 -2.61
CA TYR A 175 19.17 -3.65 -1.74
C TYR A 175 20.36 -2.75 -1.39
N ARG A 176 20.93 -2.94 -0.20
CA ARG A 176 22.18 -2.29 0.16
C ARG A 176 23.33 -2.77 -0.75
N THR A 177 24.25 -1.87 -1.03
CA THR A 177 25.43 -2.16 -1.85
C THR A 177 26.68 -2.36 -1.02
N LYS A 178 26.63 -2.01 0.28
CA LYS A 178 27.79 -2.10 1.19
C LYS A 178 27.54 -3.15 2.26
N GLY A 179 28.60 -3.79 2.71
CA GLY A 179 28.58 -4.65 3.89
C GLY A 179 28.11 -3.87 5.13
N VAL A 180 27.28 -4.49 5.96
CA VAL A 180 26.84 -3.92 7.23
C VAL A 180 27.23 -4.87 8.36
N ARG A 181 27.86 -4.32 9.39
CA ARG A 181 28.14 -5.00 10.64
C ARG A 181 27.20 -4.45 11.70
N ARG A 182 26.46 -5.33 12.35
CA ARG A 182 25.55 -4.94 13.44
C ARG A 182 26.00 -5.60 14.74
N LYS A 183 26.63 -4.81 15.62
CA LYS A 183 27.21 -5.26 16.89
C LYS A 183 28.08 -6.50 16.68
N ASP A 184 27.62 -7.66 17.11
CA ASP A 184 28.28 -8.96 17.11
C ASP A 184 27.95 -9.83 15.89
N ARG A 185 27.14 -9.33 14.95
CA ARG A 185 26.71 -10.08 13.76
C ARG A 185 27.18 -9.44 12.47
N THR A 186 27.81 -10.23 11.62
CA THR A 186 28.05 -9.86 10.23
C THR A 186 26.83 -10.29 9.42
N LEU A 187 26.21 -9.35 8.72
CA LEU A 187 25.10 -9.65 7.83
C LEU A 187 25.62 -10.31 6.54
N ILE A 188 24.74 -11.00 5.84
CA ILE A 188 25.07 -11.62 4.54
C ILE A 188 25.67 -10.60 3.58
N PRO A 189 26.56 -11.02 2.65
CA PRO A 189 27.13 -10.14 1.65
C PRO A 189 26.04 -9.40 0.85
N ALA A 190 26.28 -8.16 0.49
CA ALA A 190 25.30 -7.32 -0.19
C ALA A 190 24.87 -7.90 -1.54
N GLU A 191 25.82 -8.45 -2.27
CA GLU A 191 25.65 -9.08 -3.59
C GLU A 191 24.78 -10.32 -3.59
N THR A 192 24.69 -11.02 -2.47
CA THR A 192 23.91 -12.27 -2.35
C THR A 192 22.48 -12.06 -1.85
N ILE A 193 22.10 -10.84 -1.46
CA ILE A 193 20.78 -10.56 -0.85
C ILE A 193 19.64 -10.93 -1.77
N GLY A 194 19.72 -10.51 -3.04
CA GLY A 194 18.64 -10.76 -4.01
C GLY A 194 18.39 -12.23 -4.25
N GLU A 195 19.46 -13.00 -4.40
CA GLU A 195 19.37 -14.45 -4.62
C GLU A 195 18.82 -15.19 -3.39
N LYS A 196 19.36 -14.88 -2.21
CA LYS A 196 18.86 -15.47 -0.95
C LYS A 196 17.42 -15.12 -0.65
N LEU A 197 17.00 -13.88 -0.95
CA LEU A 197 15.62 -13.49 -0.77
C LEU A 197 14.69 -14.20 -1.77
N LYS A 198 15.15 -14.45 -3.00
CA LYS A 198 14.41 -15.23 -3.98
C LYS A 198 14.17 -16.65 -3.46
N THR A 199 15.21 -17.34 -3.02
CA THR A 199 15.10 -18.69 -2.44
C THR A 199 14.11 -18.69 -1.26
N LEU A 200 14.21 -17.73 -0.34
CA LEU A 200 13.31 -17.63 0.83
C LEU A 200 11.83 -17.42 0.46
N ILE A 201 11.54 -16.87 -0.70
CA ILE A 201 10.16 -16.64 -1.15
C ILE A 201 9.61 -17.86 -1.87
N GLU A 202 10.49 -18.65 -2.50
CA GLU A 202 10.12 -19.85 -3.26
C GLU A 202 9.94 -21.09 -2.38
N ASP A 203 10.49 -21.10 -1.14
CA ASP A 203 10.32 -22.15 -0.11
C ASP A 203 8.96 -21.97 0.63
#